data_5e164efbc54e5054557df64491c91d7a
#
_entry.id   5e164efbc54e5054557df64491c91d7a
#
_cell.length_a   1.000
_cell.length_b   1.000
_cell.length_c   1.000
_cell.angle_alpha   90.00
_cell.angle_beta   90.00
_cell.angle_gamma   90.00
#
_symmetry.space_group_name_H-M   'P 1'
#
loop_
_entity.id
_entity.type
_entity.pdbx_description
1 polymer ?
#
loop_
_entity_poly.entity_id
_entity_poly.type
_entity_poly.pdbx_seq_one_letter_code
_entity_poly.pdbx_strand_id
1 'polypeptide(L)'
;MAAVYRFALGVPLLLASVIATATARGEEARSVRAPSEHTCLDQKERRAEMASGGVIRLAAAIHAAKSRMPGTVVQARLCHGQDGLVYVLTVLASDGKVARMVVDAVKGTLVGER
;
A
#
# COMPACT_ATOMS: atom_id res chain seq x y z
N MET A 1 -63.34 37.71 -27.98
CA MET A 1 -63.11 37.31 -27.84
C MET A 1 -62.19 36.70 -27.47
N ALA A 2 -61.77 36.62 -27.30
CA ALA A 2 -61.17 36.11 -26.86
C ALA A 2 -60.17 35.51 -26.59
N ALA A 3 -59.90 35.37 -26.47
CA ALA A 3 -59.21 34.81 -26.09
C ALA A 3 -58.32 34.23 -25.64
N VAL A 4 -58.16 34.16 -25.62
CA VAL A 4 -57.52 33.60 -25.14
C VAL A 4 -56.47 32.93 -24.81
N TYR A 5 -56.20 32.90 -24.68
CA TYR A 5 -55.45 32.30 -24.31
C TYR A 5 -54.58 31.86 -23.83
N ARG A 6 -54.30 31.81 -23.71
CA ARG A 6 -53.62 31.44 -23.28
C ARG A 6 -52.82 30.78 -22.89
N PHE A 7 -52.36 30.65 -22.72
CA PHE A 7 -51.78 30.10 -22.36
C PHE A 7 -50.99 29.63 -21.89
N ALA A 8 -50.65 29.62 -21.85
CA ALA A 8 -50.12 29.20 -21.33
C ALA A 8 -49.21 28.71 -21.06
N LEU A 9 -48.96 28.55 -20.97
CA LEU A 9 -48.30 28.14 -20.66
C LEU A 9 -47.43 27.56 -20.26
N GLY A 10 -47.00 27.35 -20.11
CA GLY A 10 -46.39 26.78 -19.64
C GLY A 10 -45.36 26.38 -19.33
N VAL A 11 -44.95 26.10 -19.14
CA VAL A 11 -44.12 25.67 -18.74
C VAL A 11 -43.22 25.01 -18.31
N PRO A 12 -42.74 24.88 -18.11
CA PRO A 12 -41.99 24.26 -17.63
C PRO A 12 -41.03 23.78 -17.30
N LEU A 13 -40.57 23.53 -17.06
CA LEU A 13 -39.83 23.01 -16.65
C LEU A 13 -38.98 22.40 -16.28
N LEU A 14 -38.42 22.23 -16.10
CA LEU A 14 -37.74 21.70 -15.71
C LEU A 14 -36.87 21.10 -15.31
N LEU A 15 -36.33 20.88 -15.05
CA LEU A 15 -35.67 20.32 -14.66
C LEU A 15 -34.65 19.84 -14.30
N ALA A 16 -34.09 19.64 -14.13
CA ALA A 16 -33.26 19.27 -13.73
C ALA A 16 -32.44 18.60 -13.38
N SER A 17 -31.91 18.18 -13.15
CA SER A 17 -31.26 17.50 -12.80
C SER A 17 -30.23 17.16 -12.30
N VAL A 18 -29.69 16.93 -12.06
CA VAL A 18 -28.81 16.54 -11.58
C VAL A 18 -27.91 15.85 -11.22
N ILE A 19 -27.36 15.49 -11.05
CA ILE A 19 -26.60 14.82 -10.72
C ILE A 19 -25.53 14.45 -10.14
N ALA A 20 -25.00 14.30 -9.93
CA ALA A 20 -24.16 13.95 -9.27
C ALA A 20 -23.28 13.25 -9.06
N THR A 21 -22.87 12.79 -8.84
CA THR A 21 -22.19 11.99 -8.62
C THR A 21 -21.02 11.78 -8.11
N ALA A 22 -20.31 11.71 -8.09
CA ALA A 22 -19.32 11.53 -7.50
C ALA A 22 -18.64 10.63 -7.06
N THR A 23 -18.17 10.26 -6.66
CA THR A 23 -17.63 9.34 -6.30
C THR A 23 -16.40 9.12 -5.93
N ALA A 24 -15.66 9.13 -5.99
CA ALA A 24 -14.48 8.95 -5.47
C ALA A 24 -14.32 7.88 -4.63
N ARG A 25 -14.25 6.94 -4.87
CA ARG A 25 -14.03 5.89 -4.19
C ARG A 25 -12.64 5.50 -4.07
N GLY A 26 -11.76 5.55 -4.89
CA GLY A 26 -10.43 5.06 -4.83
C GLY A 26 -9.67 5.53 -3.63
N GLU A 27 -9.92 6.69 -3.18
CA GLU A 27 -9.25 7.15 -2.07
C GLU A 27 -9.57 6.45 -0.84
N GLU A 28 -10.76 6.06 -0.71
CA GLU A 28 -11.13 5.34 0.43
C GLU A 28 -10.46 4.05 0.53
N ALA A 29 -10.35 3.38 -0.57
CA ALA A 29 -9.69 2.11 -0.58
C ALA A 29 -8.27 2.27 -0.15
N ARG A 30 -7.69 3.38 -0.47
CA ARG A 30 -6.34 3.58 -0.11
C ARG A 30 -6.19 3.83 1.35
N SER A 31 -7.05 4.58 1.92
CA SER A 31 -6.90 4.89 3.31
C SER A 31 -7.13 3.70 4.18
N VAL A 32 -7.76 2.69 3.66
CA VAL A 32 -7.95 1.50 4.44
C VAL A 32 -6.69 0.73 4.60
N ARG A 33 -5.68 1.03 3.81
CA ARG A 33 -4.47 0.33 3.88
C ARG A 33 -3.95 0.34 5.25
N ALA A 34 -3.40 -0.70 5.68
CA ALA A 34 -2.93 -0.87 7.01
C ALA A 34 -2.02 0.28 7.39
N PRO A 35 -2.32 0.95 8.46
CA PRO A 35 -1.49 2.08 8.84
C PRO A 35 -0.11 1.68 9.29
N SER A 36 0.06 0.45 9.63
CA SER A 36 1.38 0.01 10.07
C SER A 36 2.29 -0.27 8.90
N GLU A 37 1.78 -0.15 7.70
CA GLU A 37 2.62 -0.39 6.58
C GLU A 37 3.70 0.63 6.50
N HIS A 38 4.91 0.18 6.31
CA HIS A 38 6.02 1.07 6.13
C HIS A 38 5.99 1.66 4.73
N THR A 39 6.57 2.83 4.57
CA THR A 39 6.74 3.41 3.25
C THR A 39 7.90 2.70 2.60
N CYS A 40 7.65 2.05 1.51
CA CYS A 40 8.66 1.23 0.88
C CYS A 40 9.26 1.91 -0.34
N LEU A 41 10.51 1.60 -0.62
CA LEU A 41 11.23 2.15 -1.74
C LEU A 41 10.74 1.51 -3.03
N ASP A 42 10.73 2.28 -4.09
CA ASP A 42 10.42 1.71 -5.39
C ASP A 42 11.67 1.00 -5.91
N GLN A 43 11.55 0.40 -7.06
CA GLN A 43 12.64 -0.39 -7.61
C GLN A 43 13.90 0.43 -7.85
N LYS A 44 13.74 1.62 -8.33
CA LYS A 44 14.88 2.46 -8.62
C LYS A 44 15.59 2.88 -7.33
N GLU A 45 14.82 3.30 -6.35
CA GLU A 45 15.40 3.69 -5.07
C GLU A 45 16.08 2.51 -4.41
N ARG A 46 15.48 1.36 -4.48
CA ARG A 46 16.07 0.18 -3.88
C ARG A 46 17.40 -0.18 -4.53
N ARG A 47 17.44 -0.09 -5.85
CA ARG A 47 18.70 -0.37 -6.53
C ARG A 47 19.79 0.61 -6.14
N ALA A 48 19.44 1.87 -5.98
CA ALA A 48 20.40 2.86 -5.60
C ALA A 48 20.98 2.58 -4.21
N GLU A 49 20.12 2.18 -3.28
CA GLU A 49 20.58 1.87 -1.95
C GLU A 49 21.47 0.65 -1.94
N MET A 50 21.13 -0.34 -2.71
CA MET A 50 21.94 -1.54 -2.80
C MET A 50 23.29 -1.27 -3.45
N ALA A 51 23.28 -0.45 -4.49
CA ALA A 51 24.50 -0.15 -5.20
C ALA A 51 25.45 0.69 -4.36
N SER A 52 24.92 1.54 -3.52
CA SER A 52 25.77 2.38 -2.67
C SER A 52 26.32 1.64 -1.47
N GLY A 53 25.84 0.43 -1.24
CA GLY A 53 26.30 -0.31 -0.08
C GLY A 53 25.65 0.14 1.22
N GLY A 54 24.59 0.92 1.11
CA GLY A 54 23.92 1.41 2.30
C GLY A 54 23.10 0.38 3.04
N VAL A 55 22.84 -0.74 2.41
CA VAL A 55 22.07 -1.81 3.03
C VAL A 55 22.73 -3.15 2.78
N ILE A 56 22.42 -4.11 3.62
CA ILE A 56 22.93 -5.47 3.43
C ILE A 56 22.22 -6.11 2.25
N ARG A 57 22.79 -7.17 1.76
CA ARG A 57 22.17 -7.88 0.66
C ARG A 57 20.89 -8.53 1.11
N LEU A 58 19.95 -8.62 0.19
CA LEU A 58 18.69 -9.27 0.49
C LEU A 58 18.89 -10.70 0.97
N ALA A 59 19.87 -11.39 0.41
CA ALA A 59 20.14 -12.77 0.83
C ALA A 59 20.47 -12.86 2.32
N ALA A 60 21.22 -11.88 2.82
CA ALA A 60 21.55 -11.86 4.24
C ALA A 60 20.32 -11.61 5.09
N ALA A 61 19.44 -10.75 4.63
CA ALA A 61 18.20 -10.49 5.36
C ALA A 61 17.32 -11.74 5.39
N ILE A 62 17.25 -12.43 4.27
CA ILE A 62 16.49 -13.67 4.21
C ILE A 62 17.06 -14.71 5.14
N HIS A 63 18.37 -14.80 5.19
CA HIS A 63 19.03 -15.75 6.09
C HIS A 63 18.70 -15.45 7.55
N ALA A 64 18.71 -14.18 7.91
CA ALA A 64 18.38 -13.78 9.26
C ALA A 64 16.93 -14.17 9.61
N ALA A 65 16.02 -13.94 8.68
CA ALA A 65 14.63 -14.27 8.91
C ALA A 65 14.42 -15.78 9.04
N LYS A 66 15.07 -16.54 8.18
CA LYS A 66 14.90 -17.99 8.21
C LYS A 66 15.49 -18.65 9.42
N SER A 67 16.50 -18.03 10.02
CA SER A 67 17.04 -18.61 11.23
C SER A 67 16.05 -18.49 12.37
N ARG A 68 15.13 -17.55 12.26
CA ARG A 68 14.11 -17.40 13.27
C ARG A 68 12.87 -18.22 12.94
N MET A 69 12.50 -18.23 11.69
CA MET A 69 11.31 -18.93 11.27
C MET A 69 11.57 -19.62 9.94
N PRO A 70 11.73 -20.92 9.94
CA PRO A 70 11.97 -21.66 8.72
C PRO A 70 10.75 -21.54 7.80
N GLY A 71 11.00 -21.40 6.53
CA GLY A 71 9.93 -21.28 5.56
C GLY A 71 10.44 -20.69 4.28
N THR A 72 9.53 -20.25 3.45
CA THR A 72 9.85 -19.68 2.16
C THR A 72 9.51 -18.22 2.17
N VAL A 73 10.45 -17.38 1.75
CA VAL A 73 10.20 -15.96 1.63
C VAL A 73 9.48 -15.74 0.31
N VAL A 74 8.24 -15.28 0.39
CA VAL A 74 7.43 -15.08 -0.80
C VAL A 74 7.35 -13.64 -1.22
N GLN A 75 7.80 -12.72 -0.39
CA GLN A 75 7.85 -11.32 -0.75
C GLN A 75 8.88 -10.62 0.09
N ALA A 76 9.56 -9.66 -0.49
CA ALA A 76 10.57 -8.89 0.20
C ALA A 76 10.49 -7.46 -0.27
N ARG A 77 10.55 -6.53 0.67
CA ARG A 77 10.51 -5.11 0.35
C ARG A 77 11.52 -4.38 1.21
N LEU A 78 12.10 -3.33 0.66
CA LEU A 78 12.99 -2.46 1.42
C LEU A 78 12.19 -1.21 1.75
N CYS A 79 12.04 -0.91 3.01
CA CYS A 79 11.14 0.14 3.44
C CYS A 79 11.79 1.01 4.51
N HIS A 80 11.18 2.16 4.75
CA HIS A 80 11.64 3.05 5.81
C HIS A 80 11.05 2.57 7.13
N GLY A 81 11.91 2.32 8.08
CA GLY A 81 11.47 1.98 9.43
C GLY A 81 11.69 3.16 10.35
N GLN A 82 11.52 2.93 11.63
CA GLN A 82 11.68 4.00 12.59
C GLN A 82 13.12 4.48 12.69
N ASP A 83 14.03 3.56 12.66
CA ASP A 83 15.43 3.88 12.83
C ASP A 83 16.24 3.70 11.57
N GLY A 84 15.62 3.75 10.44
CA GLY A 84 16.32 3.58 9.18
C GLY A 84 15.66 2.54 8.32
N LEU A 85 16.35 2.14 7.27
CA LEU A 85 15.80 1.18 6.33
C LEU A 85 15.69 -0.21 6.92
N VAL A 86 14.63 -0.89 6.57
CA VAL A 86 14.41 -2.26 6.99
C VAL A 86 13.94 -3.09 5.81
N TYR A 87 14.23 -4.38 5.85
CA TYR A 87 13.63 -5.31 4.92
C TYR A 87 12.39 -5.88 5.57
N VAL A 88 11.28 -5.81 4.87
CA VAL A 88 10.04 -6.42 5.32
C VAL A 88 9.86 -7.68 4.49
N LEU A 89 9.93 -8.81 5.13
CA LEU A 89 9.88 -10.11 4.47
C LEU A 89 8.61 -10.84 4.84
N THR A 90 7.93 -11.36 3.85
CA THR A 90 6.76 -12.19 4.09
C THR A 90 7.21 -13.64 3.95
N VAL A 91 7.05 -14.39 5.01
CA VAL A 91 7.51 -15.77 5.06
C VAL A 91 6.32 -16.70 5.16
N LEU A 92 6.30 -17.70 4.31
CA LEU A 92 5.29 -18.72 4.34
C LEU A 92 5.91 -19.94 5.03
N ALA A 93 5.42 -20.26 6.20
CA ALA A 93 5.93 -21.38 6.95
C ALA A 93 5.41 -22.68 6.40
N SER A 94 6.05 -23.77 6.76
CA SER A 94 5.68 -25.08 6.21
C SER A 94 4.28 -25.51 6.64
N ASP A 95 3.77 -24.96 7.72
CA ASP A 95 2.42 -25.29 8.15
C ASP A 95 1.37 -24.39 7.51
N GLY A 96 1.77 -23.57 6.58
CA GLY A 96 0.84 -22.70 5.86
C GLY A 96 0.62 -21.34 6.47
N LYS A 97 1.21 -21.08 7.62
CA LYS A 97 1.06 -19.79 8.24
C LYS A 97 1.94 -18.76 7.56
N VAL A 98 1.47 -17.54 7.54
CA VAL A 98 2.19 -16.45 6.93
C VAL A 98 2.60 -15.48 8.01
N ALA A 99 3.86 -15.12 8.04
CA ALA A 99 4.37 -14.16 8.99
C ALA A 99 5.14 -13.08 8.28
N ARG A 100 5.14 -11.92 8.87
CA ARG A 100 5.89 -10.80 8.32
C ARG A 100 7.04 -10.52 9.26
N MET A 101 8.24 -10.54 8.74
CA MET A 101 9.43 -10.35 9.54
C MET A 101 10.13 -9.09 9.08
N VAL A 102 10.62 -8.33 10.03
CA VAL A 102 11.27 -7.07 9.76
C VAL A 102 12.73 -7.18 10.18
N VAL A 103 13.62 -6.96 9.24
CA VAL A 103 15.05 -7.09 9.47
C VAL A 103 15.71 -5.72 9.23
N ASP A 104 16.54 -5.31 10.17
CA ASP A 104 17.26 -4.06 10.01
C ASP A 104 18.13 -4.18 8.76
N ALA A 105 17.97 -3.26 7.83
CA ALA A 105 18.65 -3.37 6.55
C ALA A 105 20.13 -2.97 6.63
N VAL A 106 20.54 -2.36 7.71
CA VAL A 106 21.93 -1.98 7.87
C VAL A 106 22.67 -3.01 8.72
N LYS A 107 22.07 -3.41 9.82
CA LYS A 107 22.72 -4.33 10.75
C LYS A 107 22.42 -5.80 10.48
N GLY A 108 21.34 -6.07 9.78
CA GLY A 108 20.99 -7.45 9.50
C GLY A 108 20.32 -8.18 10.63
N THR A 109 19.90 -7.48 11.66
CA THR A 109 19.27 -8.11 12.81
C THR A 109 17.77 -8.05 12.69
N LEU A 110 17.12 -9.06 13.23
CA LEU A 110 15.68 -9.10 13.23
C LEU A 110 15.15 -8.11 14.24
N VAL A 111 14.26 -7.21 13.82
CA VAL A 111 13.72 -6.21 14.71
C VAL A 111 12.27 -6.39 15.02
N GLY A 112 11.59 -7.31 14.34
CA GLY A 112 10.19 -7.55 14.66
C GLY A 112 9.61 -8.62 13.79
N GLU A 113 8.46 -9.11 14.20
CA GLU A 113 7.72 -10.07 13.39
C GLU A 113 6.25 -9.95 13.73
N ARG A 114 5.41 -10.29 12.77
CA ARG A 114 3.97 -10.23 12.95
C ARG A 114 3.28 -11.40 12.34
#